data_58d6e997255d13fff62cecd34ccafe1d
#
_entry.id   58d6e997255d13fff62cecd34ccafe1d
#
_cell.length_a   1.000
_cell.length_b   1.000
_cell.length_c   1.000
_cell.angle_alpha   90.00
_cell.angle_beta   90.00
_cell.angle_gamma   90.00
#
_symmetry.space_group_name_H-M   'P 1'
#
loop_
_entity.id
_entity.type
_entity.pdbx_description
1 polymer ?
#
loop_
_entity_poly.entity_id
_entity_poly.type
_entity_poly.pdbx_seq_one_letter_code
_entity_poly.pdbx_strand_id
1 'polypeptide(L)'
;TKEEKEAGVAIVDIGGGTTDIAIFKDNIIRHTCVIPYGGGIITEDIKEGCSIIEKHAEQLKVKFGSAVPELEKDSTFVTIPGLHGRADKEISLKTLAQVINARVEEILEMVNTELKAYGAHEQKKKLIAGIVLAGGGSNLSNLRQLANYTTGFDSRIGYANEYVANDKNQHLRGPEYATSIGLLMESLKIRDKKPVAQVEEKQ
;
A
#
# COMPACT_ATOMS: atom_id res chain seq x y z
N THR A 1 5.17 -0.69 -14.59
CA THR A 1 5.30 -0.60 -16.07
C THR A 1 5.93 -1.86 -16.63
N LYS A 2 5.97 -1.98 -17.95
CA LYS A 2 6.58 -3.13 -18.63
C LYS A 2 8.11 -3.11 -18.46
N GLU A 3 8.71 -1.93 -18.53
CA GLU A 3 10.14 -1.70 -18.33
C GLU A 3 10.58 -2.06 -16.90
N GLU A 4 9.78 -1.73 -15.88
CA GLU A 4 10.05 -2.11 -14.49
C GLU A 4 10.01 -3.63 -14.30
N LYS A 5 9.02 -4.31 -14.90
CA LYS A 5 8.92 -5.77 -14.86
C LYS A 5 10.09 -6.47 -15.55
N GLU A 6 10.63 -5.88 -16.60
CA GLU A 6 11.84 -6.36 -17.29
C GLU A 6 13.08 -6.15 -16.43
N ALA A 7 13.27 -4.94 -15.91
CA ALA A 7 14.44 -4.56 -15.10
C ALA A 7 14.52 -5.27 -13.74
N GLY A 8 13.38 -5.70 -13.21
CA GLY A 8 13.22 -6.29 -11.87
C GLY A 8 12.63 -5.30 -10.89
N VAL A 9 11.43 -5.61 -10.38
CA VAL A 9 10.64 -4.80 -9.46
C VAL A 9 9.87 -5.67 -8.49
N ALA A 10 9.76 -5.22 -7.23
CA ALA A 10 8.81 -5.76 -6.27
C ALA A 10 7.59 -4.85 -6.18
N ILE A 11 6.40 -5.41 -6.32
CA ILE A 11 5.15 -4.74 -5.98
C ILE A 11 4.80 -5.15 -4.57
N VAL A 12 4.54 -4.17 -3.70
CA VAL A 12 4.12 -4.36 -2.31
C VAL A 12 2.77 -3.67 -2.13
N ASP A 13 1.71 -4.45 -2.11
CA ASP A 13 0.32 -4.00 -1.97
C ASP A 13 -0.09 -4.08 -0.50
N ILE A 14 -0.08 -2.94 0.20
CA ILE A 14 -0.48 -2.84 1.61
C ILE A 14 -1.98 -2.62 1.67
N GLY A 15 -2.71 -3.72 1.77
CA GLY A 15 -4.17 -3.74 1.88
C GLY A 15 -4.67 -3.46 3.30
N GLY A 16 -5.96 -3.77 3.56
CA GLY A 16 -6.55 -3.64 4.89
C GLY A 16 -6.10 -4.73 5.85
N GLY A 17 -6.13 -6.00 5.42
CA GLY A 17 -5.79 -7.17 6.25
C GLY A 17 -4.43 -7.79 5.95
N THR A 18 -3.93 -7.63 4.74
CA THR A 18 -2.69 -8.26 4.26
C THR A 18 -1.79 -7.26 3.55
N THR A 19 -0.52 -7.63 3.46
CA THR A 19 0.43 -7.01 2.54
C THR A 19 0.89 -8.08 1.56
N ASP A 20 0.60 -7.87 0.28
CA ASP A 20 0.87 -8.83 -0.78
C ASP A 20 2.12 -8.39 -1.55
N ILE A 21 3.04 -9.34 -1.77
CA ILE A 21 4.31 -9.08 -2.48
C ILE A 21 4.30 -9.89 -3.78
N ALA A 22 4.63 -9.22 -4.89
CA ALA A 22 4.89 -9.87 -6.16
C ALA A 22 6.18 -9.33 -6.78
N ILE A 23 7.15 -10.21 -7.02
CA ILE A 23 8.43 -9.86 -7.64
C ILE A 23 8.41 -10.26 -9.11
N PHE A 24 8.69 -9.29 -9.96
CA PHE A 24 8.83 -9.48 -11.40
C PHE A 24 10.28 -9.27 -11.82
N LYS A 25 10.74 -10.07 -12.76
CA LYS A 25 11.99 -9.87 -13.50
C LYS A 25 11.89 -10.55 -14.86
N ASP A 26 12.45 -9.94 -15.90
CA ASP A 26 12.37 -10.42 -17.30
C ASP A 26 10.91 -10.59 -17.75
N ASN A 27 10.00 -9.71 -17.29
CA ASN A 27 8.54 -9.75 -17.51
C ASN A 27 7.83 -10.99 -16.94
N ILE A 28 8.47 -11.75 -16.05
CA ILE A 28 7.92 -12.97 -15.43
C ILE A 28 7.79 -12.76 -13.93
N ILE A 29 6.71 -13.26 -13.33
CA ILE A 29 6.58 -13.36 -11.87
C ILE A 29 7.59 -14.40 -11.37
N ARG A 30 8.47 -13.98 -10.48
CA ARG A 30 9.53 -14.81 -9.91
C ARG A 30 9.26 -15.27 -8.49
N HIS A 31 8.51 -14.47 -7.72
CA HIS A 31 8.18 -14.76 -6.33
C HIS A 31 6.87 -14.08 -5.96
N THR A 32 6.09 -14.70 -5.10
CA THR A 32 4.91 -14.11 -4.46
C THR A 32 4.86 -14.52 -3.00
N CYS A 33 4.44 -13.60 -2.14
CA CYS A 33 4.28 -13.85 -0.72
C CYS A 33 3.13 -13.00 -0.18
N VAL A 34 2.50 -13.45 0.90
CA VAL A 34 1.46 -12.72 1.62
C VAL A 34 1.89 -12.59 3.08
N ILE A 35 1.97 -11.37 3.56
CA ILE A 35 2.21 -11.03 4.96
C ILE A 35 0.83 -10.80 5.61
N PRO A 36 0.48 -11.43 6.75
CA PRO A 36 -0.85 -11.35 7.36
C PRO A 36 -1.07 -10.07 8.17
N TYR A 37 -0.46 -8.98 7.74
CA TYR A 37 -0.60 -7.65 8.33
C TYR A 37 -0.86 -6.61 7.23
N GLY A 38 -1.72 -5.64 7.53
CA GLY A 38 -2.07 -4.53 6.65
C GLY A 38 -2.53 -3.31 7.45
N GLY A 39 -3.30 -2.43 6.84
CA GLY A 39 -3.79 -1.20 7.48
C GLY A 39 -4.67 -1.40 8.70
N GLY A 40 -5.35 -2.56 8.84
CA GLY A 40 -6.22 -2.87 9.96
C GLY A 40 -5.47 -3.00 11.28
N ILE A 41 -4.34 -3.70 11.29
CA ILE A 41 -3.53 -3.83 12.53
C ILE A 41 -3.00 -2.47 12.99
N ILE A 42 -2.67 -1.57 12.07
CA ILE A 42 -2.27 -0.19 12.40
C ILE A 42 -3.42 0.54 13.11
N THR A 43 -4.67 0.34 12.66
CA THR A 43 -5.85 0.91 13.31
C THR A 43 -6.05 0.39 14.72
N GLU A 44 -5.84 -0.92 14.94
CA GLU A 44 -5.90 -1.53 16.28
C GLU A 44 -4.81 -0.95 17.20
N ASP A 45 -3.58 -0.81 16.72
CA ASP A 45 -2.49 -0.21 17.50
C ASP A 45 -2.80 1.25 17.90
N ILE A 46 -3.37 2.04 16.98
CA ILE A 46 -3.81 3.42 17.27
C ILE A 46 -4.94 3.42 18.29
N LYS A 47 -5.92 2.54 18.15
CA LYS A 47 -7.04 2.38 19.07
C LYS A 47 -6.54 2.10 20.49
N GLU A 48 -5.61 1.17 20.64
CA GLU A 48 -5.02 0.80 21.94
C GLU A 48 -4.09 1.89 22.47
N GLY A 49 -3.11 2.31 21.68
CA GLY A 49 -2.10 3.30 22.07
C GLY A 49 -2.71 4.67 22.40
N CYS A 50 -3.74 5.08 21.68
CA CYS A 50 -4.48 6.32 21.95
C CYS A 50 -5.69 6.11 22.86
N SER A 51 -6.06 4.88 23.26
CA SER A 51 -7.26 4.56 24.06
C SER A 51 -8.53 5.24 23.52
N ILE A 52 -8.85 5.02 22.27
CA ILE A 52 -10.01 5.57 21.53
C ILE A 52 -10.78 4.45 20.83
N ILE A 53 -11.95 4.74 20.29
CA ILE A 53 -12.72 3.76 19.53
C ILE A 53 -12.12 3.57 18.13
N GLU A 54 -12.31 2.38 17.55
CA GLU A 54 -11.79 1.97 16.24
C GLU A 54 -12.14 2.98 15.13
N LYS A 55 -13.37 3.48 15.10
CA LYS A 55 -13.81 4.48 14.12
C LYS A 55 -12.94 5.74 14.14
N HIS A 56 -12.60 6.22 15.32
CA HIS A 56 -11.75 7.40 15.47
C HIS A 56 -10.28 7.08 15.14
N ALA A 57 -9.80 5.88 15.51
CA ALA A 57 -8.48 5.42 15.16
C ALA A 57 -8.27 5.36 13.64
N GLU A 58 -9.24 4.79 12.91
CA GLU A 58 -9.22 4.75 11.44
C GLU A 58 -9.26 6.15 10.83
N GLN A 59 -10.10 7.04 11.36
CA GLN A 59 -10.16 8.43 10.90
C GLN A 59 -8.84 9.18 11.12
N LEU A 60 -8.18 8.96 12.26
CA LEU A 60 -6.86 9.54 12.54
C LEU A 60 -5.81 9.01 11.58
N LYS A 61 -5.76 7.69 11.38
CA LYS A 61 -4.83 7.06 10.44
C LYS A 61 -4.98 7.62 9.03
N VAL A 62 -6.21 7.69 8.50
CA VAL A 62 -6.47 8.14 7.13
C VAL A 62 -6.19 9.62 6.95
N LYS A 63 -6.53 10.46 7.94
CA LYS A 63 -6.41 11.93 7.79
C LYS A 63 -5.04 12.47 8.18
N PHE A 64 -4.39 11.87 9.17
CA PHE A 64 -3.21 12.41 9.81
C PHE A 64 -2.06 11.41 9.96
N GLY A 65 -2.23 10.18 9.41
CA GLY A 65 -1.24 9.13 9.53
C GLY A 65 0.07 9.48 8.83
N SER A 66 1.16 9.41 9.57
CA SER A 66 2.53 9.57 9.08
C SER A 66 3.39 8.40 9.55
N ALA A 67 4.22 7.88 8.64
CA ALA A 67 5.13 6.78 8.94
C ALA A 67 6.46 7.24 9.57
N VAL A 68 6.73 8.55 9.63
CA VAL A 68 8.00 9.12 10.13
C VAL A 68 7.72 10.17 11.20
N PRO A 69 7.83 9.81 12.50
CA PRO A 69 7.51 10.70 13.62
C PRO A 69 8.36 11.96 13.69
N GLU A 70 9.61 11.91 13.20
CA GLU A 70 10.55 13.02 13.23
C GLU A 70 10.14 14.19 12.35
N LEU A 71 9.25 13.95 11.37
CA LEU A 71 8.72 14.99 10.50
C LEU A 71 7.48 15.67 11.08
N GLU A 72 6.93 15.14 12.19
CA GLU A 72 5.77 15.71 12.87
C GLU A 72 6.20 16.72 13.94
N LYS A 73 5.45 17.83 14.01
CA LYS A 73 5.73 18.89 15.01
C LYS A 73 5.18 18.49 16.38
N ASP A 74 5.99 18.67 17.44
CA ASP A 74 5.60 18.36 18.82
C ASP A 74 4.37 19.13 19.31
N SER A 75 4.09 20.30 18.75
CA SER A 75 2.99 21.18 19.14
C SER A 75 1.68 20.99 18.38
N THR A 76 1.58 19.98 17.52
CA THR A 76 0.36 19.74 16.72
C THR A 76 -0.48 18.64 17.36
N PHE A 77 -1.73 18.98 17.71
CA PHE A 77 -2.69 18.07 18.35
C PHE A 77 -3.98 17.97 17.53
N VAL A 78 -4.63 16.83 17.62
CA VAL A 78 -5.98 16.59 17.09
C VAL A 78 -6.90 16.27 18.26
N THR A 79 -8.05 16.95 18.30
CA THR A 79 -9.08 16.73 19.33
C THR A 79 -10.07 15.66 18.84
N ILE A 80 -10.27 14.66 19.66
CA ILE A 80 -11.27 13.59 19.46
C ILE A 80 -12.40 13.78 20.45
N PRO A 81 -13.67 13.81 19.99
CA PRO A 81 -14.81 13.95 20.88
C PRO A 81 -14.89 12.84 21.93
N GLY A 82 -15.12 13.21 23.17
CA GLY A 82 -15.32 12.27 24.27
C GLY A 82 -16.64 11.49 24.12
N LEU A 83 -16.65 10.23 24.59
CA LEU A 83 -17.84 9.39 24.57
C LEU A 83 -18.79 9.75 25.74
N HIS A 84 -20.10 9.90 25.45
CA HIS A 84 -21.15 10.02 26.46
C HIS A 84 -20.86 11.04 27.57
N GLY A 85 -20.49 12.28 27.20
CA GLY A 85 -20.27 13.36 28.17
C GLY A 85 -18.89 13.33 28.85
N ARG A 86 -17.97 12.46 28.42
CA ARG A 86 -16.56 12.56 28.81
C ARG A 86 -15.89 13.72 28.09
N ALA A 87 -14.85 14.25 28.70
CA ALA A 87 -14.05 15.31 28.10
C ALA A 87 -13.44 14.83 26.77
N ASP A 88 -13.28 15.77 25.86
CA ASP A 88 -12.56 15.54 24.61
C ASP A 88 -11.12 15.14 24.90
N LYS A 89 -10.55 14.34 23.97
CA LYS A 89 -9.18 13.85 24.10
C LYS A 89 -8.30 14.51 23.05
N GLU A 90 -7.21 15.09 23.50
CA GLU A 90 -6.17 15.61 22.60
C GLU A 90 -5.10 14.54 22.35
N ILE A 91 -4.77 14.33 21.08
CA ILE A 91 -3.75 13.38 20.64
C ILE A 91 -2.70 14.15 19.84
N SER A 92 -1.44 14.07 20.28
CA SER A 92 -0.32 14.62 19.53
C SER A 92 -0.11 13.86 18.22
N LEU A 93 0.06 14.57 17.09
CA LEU A 93 0.37 13.95 15.81
C LEU A 93 1.69 13.19 15.86
N LYS A 94 2.65 13.64 16.62
CA LYS A 94 3.92 12.93 16.83
C LYS A 94 3.71 11.59 17.54
N THR A 95 2.88 11.54 18.59
CA THR A 95 2.55 10.28 19.27
C THR A 95 1.79 9.34 18.32
N LEU A 96 0.84 9.86 17.55
CA LEU A 96 0.14 9.09 16.53
C LEU A 96 1.13 8.50 15.51
N ALA A 97 2.05 9.30 15.01
CA ALA A 97 3.07 8.86 14.06
C ALA A 97 4.02 7.82 14.68
N GLN A 98 4.36 7.92 15.97
CA GLN A 98 5.17 6.90 16.66
C GLN A 98 4.48 5.54 16.71
N VAL A 99 3.18 5.52 17.02
CA VAL A 99 2.39 4.27 17.01
C VAL A 99 2.34 3.67 15.61
N ILE A 100 2.07 4.49 14.59
CA ILE A 100 2.02 4.06 13.19
C ILE A 100 3.38 3.56 12.73
N ASN A 101 4.45 4.30 13.01
CA ASN A 101 5.81 3.97 12.61
C ASN A 101 6.22 2.58 13.08
N ALA A 102 6.02 2.26 14.39
CA ALA A 102 6.39 0.98 14.97
C ALA A 102 5.77 -0.20 14.19
N ARG A 103 4.49 -0.11 13.82
CA ARG A 103 3.83 -1.18 13.05
C ARG A 103 4.24 -1.21 11.60
N VAL A 104 4.36 -0.05 10.97
CA VAL A 104 4.77 0.03 9.56
C VAL A 104 6.20 -0.47 9.38
N GLU A 105 7.10 -0.15 10.32
CA GLU A 105 8.47 -0.65 10.32
C GLU A 105 8.49 -2.18 10.41
N GLU A 106 7.72 -2.79 11.29
CA GLU A 106 7.58 -4.25 11.38
C GLU A 106 7.10 -4.87 10.05
N ILE A 107 6.07 -4.29 9.42
CA ILE A 107 5.59 -4.76 8.11
C ILE A 107 6.70 -4.66 7.06
N LEU A 108 7.41 -3.53 7.01
CA LEU A 108 8.50 -3.32 6.04
C LEU A 108 9.72 -4.21 6.30
N GLU A 109 10.00 -4.57 7.55
CA GLU A 109 11.03 -5.55 7.90
C GLU A 109 10.66 -6.96 7.41
N MET A 110 9.38 -7.35 7.51
CA MET A 110 8.89 -8.60 6.92
C MET A 110 9.02 -8.57 5.40
N VAL A 111 8.64 -7.44 4.74
CA VAL A 111 8.87 -7.25 3.31
C VAL A 111 10.35 -7.42 2.97
N ASN A 112 11.25 -6.78 3.71
CA ASN A 112 12.69 -6.86 3.49
C ASN A 112 13.21 -8.30 3.67
N THR A 113 12.66 -9.04 4.61
CA THR A 113 12.99 -10.46 4.82
C THR A 113 12.63 -11.30 3.59
N GLU A 114 11.45 -11.09 3.02
CA GLU A 114 11.03 -11.77 1.78
C GLU A 114 11.89 -11.37 0.57
N LEU A 115 12.25 -10.10 0.44
CA LEU A 115 13.15 -9.62 -0.60
C LEU A 115 14.55 -10.27 -0.48
N LYS A 116 15.06 -10.40 0.75
CA LYS A 116 16.34 -11.10 1.03
C LYS A 116 16.24 -12.59 0.73
N ALA A 117 15.16 -13.25 1.11
CA ALA A 117 14.93 -14.67 0.83
C ALA A 117 14.86 -14.95 -0.69
N TYR A 118 14.27 -14.04 -1.46
CA TYR A 118 14.35 -14.09 -2.93
C TYR A 118 15.76 -13.87 -3.46
N GLY A 119 16.66 -13.21 -2.73
CA GLY A 119 18.01 -12.83 -3.16
C GLY A 119 18.03 -11.51 -3.95
N ALA A 120 17.13 -10.58 -3.65
CA ALA A 120 16.98 -9.31 -4.38
C ALA A 120 18.26 -8.43 -4.38
N HIS A 121 19.18 -8.65 -3.46
CA HIS A 121 20.47 -7.96 -3.36
C HIS A 121 21.58 -8.63 -4.21
N GLU A 122 21.37 -9.86 -4.68
CA GLU A 122 22.34 -10.57 -5.53
C GLU A 122 22.33 -9.99 -6.94
N GLN A 123 23.51 -9.89 -7.57
CA GLN A 123 23.63 -9.27 -8.91
C GLN A 123 22.66 -9.86 -9.95
N LYS A 124 22.50 -11.20 -9.95
CA LYS A 124 21.62 -11.88 -10.91
C LYS A 124 20.12 -11.66 -10.67
N LYS A 125 19.73 -11.36 -9.42
CA LYS A 125 18.33 -11.19 -9.00
C LYS A 125 18.01 -9.75 -8.61
N LYS A 126 18.94 -8.84 -8.80
CA LYS A 126 18.82 -7.43 -8.40
C LYS A 126 17.56 -6.78 -8.97
N LEU A 127 16.82 -6.10 -8.12
CA LEU A 127 15.64 -5.33 -8.49
C LEU A 127 16.06 -3.91 -8.85
N ILE A 128 16.34 -3.67 -10.12
CA ILE A 128 16.85 -2.37 -10.60
C ILE A 128 15.77 -1.29 -10.46
N ALA A 129 14.50 -1.63 -10.67
CA ALA A 129 13.39 -0.72 -10.52
C ALA A 129 12.86 -0.62 -9.07
N GLY A 130 13.51 -1.30 -8.11
CA GLY A 130 13.20 -1.19 -6.69
C GLY A 130 11.82 -1.69 -6.31
N ILE A 131 11.08 -0.90 -5.51
CA ILE A 131 9.79 -1.26 -4.93
C ILE A 131 8.70 -0.31 -5.42
N VAL A 132 7.56 -0.87 -5.78
CA VAL A 132 6.32 -0.12 -6.05
C VAL A 132 5.34 -0.40 -4.93
N LEU A 133 5.00 0.63 -4.14
CA LEU A 133 4.05 0.56 -3.05
C LEU A 133 2.64 0.81 -3.58
N ALA A 134 1.72 -0.11 -3.35
CA ALA A 134 0.31 -0.06 -3.74
C ALA A 134 -0.60 -0.32 -2.54
N GLY A 135 -1.91 -0.30 -2.77
CA GLY A 135 -2.91 -0.47 -1.73
C GLY A 135 -3.19 0.78 -0.90
N GLY A 136 -4.24 0.72 -0.09
CA GLY A 136 -4.68 1.84 0.74
C GLY A 136 -3.64 2.28 1.78
N GLY A 137 -2.82 1.35 2.29
CA GLY A 137 -1.72 1.64 3.21
C GLY A 137 -0.65 2.55 2.60
N SER A 138 -0.50 2.54 1.28
CA SER A 138 0.47 3.38 0.57
C SER A 138 0.11 4.88 0.58
N ASN A 139 -1.09 5.24 1.04
CA ASN A 139 -1.49 6.63 1.26
C ASN A 139 -0.95 7.22 2.58
N LEU A 140 -0.34 6.42 3.46
CA LEU A 140 0.31 6.96 4.66
C LEU A 140 1.41 7.94 4.28
N SER A 141 1.38 9.11 4.91
CA SER A 141 2.40 10.13 4.70
C SER A 141 3.79 9.57 5.04
N ASN A 142 4.78 9.93 4.23
CA ASN A 142 6.18 9.53 4.42
C ASN A 142 6.49 8.03 4.37
N LEU A 143 5.51 7.17 3.98
CA LEU A 143 5.71 5.73 3.87
C LEU A 143 6.87 5.38 2.92
N ARG A 144 6.94 6.05 1.76
CA ARG A 144 8.03 5.85 0.80
C ARG A 144 9.42 6.06 1.42
N GLN A 145 9.54 7.09 2.24
CA GLN A 145 10.82 7.42 2.90
C GLN A 145 11.21 6.32 3.88
N LEU A 146 10.26 5.85 4.70
CA LEU A 146 10.51 4.75 5.63
C LEU A 146 10.83 3.44 4.87
N ALA A 147 10.11 3.14 3.79
CA ALA A 147 10.36 1.96 2.96
C ALA A 147 11.79 1.97 2.37
N ASN A 148 12.24 3.12 1.84
CA ASN A 148 13.61 3.25 1.33
C ASN A 148 14.64 3.00 2.43
N TYR A 149 14.41 3.54 3.62
CA TYR A 149 15.30 3.38 4.76
C TYR A 149 15.38 1.93 5.25
N THR A 150 14.22 1.30 5.46
CA THR A 150 14.14 -0.07 6.02
C THR A 150 14.61 -1.14 5.05
N THR A 151 14.28 -1.00 3.76
CA THR A 151 14.58 -2.04 2.77
C THR A 151 15.90 -1.83 2.02
N GLY A 152 16.40 -0.60 1.99
CA GLY A 152 17.57 -0.22 1.18
C GLY A 152 17.30 -0.15 -0.32
N PHE A 153 16.05 -0.28 -0.76
CA PHE A 153 15.66 -0.12 -2.16
C PHE A 153 14.97 1.23 -2.38
N ASP A 154 15.17 1.81 -3.55
CA ASP A 154 14.33 2.92 -3.98
C ASP A 154 12.88 2.46 -4.10
N SER A 155 11.94 3.28 -3.62
CA SER A 155 10.53 2.99 -3.73
C SER A 155 9.75 4.16 -4.32
N ARG A 156 8.61 3.85 -4.93
CA ARG A 156 7.63 4.82 -5.41
C ARG A 156 6.21 4.36 -5.10
N ILE A 157 5.27 5.29 -5.07
CA ILE A 157 3.86 4.95 -4.99
C ILE A 157 3.38 4.53 -6.38
N GLY A 158 2.64 3.43 -6.44
CA GLY A 158 2.02 2.90 -7.65
C GLY A 158 0.64 3.50 -7.88
N TYR A 159 0.50 4.32 -8.91
CA TYR A 159 -0.79 4.87 -9.32
C TYR A 159 -1.34 4.11 -10.53
N ALA A 160 -2.63 3.82 -10.52
CA ALA A 160 -3.28 3.08 -11.61
C ALA A 160 -3.72 3.97 -12.79
N ASN A 161 -3.00 5.08 -13.02
CA ASN A 161 -3.38 6.13 -13.96
C ASN A 161 -2.93 5.90 -15.41
N GLU A 162 -2.00 5.00 -15.67
CA GLU A 162 -1.44 4.76 -17.02
C GLU A 162 -2.48 4.21 -18.01
N TYR A 163 -3.51 3.56 -17.49
CA TYR A 163 -4.50 2.83 -18.28
C TYR A 163 -5.93 3.33 -18.12
N VAL A 164 -6.12 4.35 -17.28
CA VAL A 164 -7.42 4.97 -17.07
C VAL A 164 -7.50 6.23 -17.91
N ALA A 165 -8.48 6.30 -18.80
CA ALA A 165 -8.74 7.50 -19.61
C ALA A 165 -8.88 8.74 -18.70
N ASN A 166 -8.50 9.91 -19.23
CA ASN A 166 -8.66 11.18 -18.52
C ASN A 166 -10.14 11.47 -18.28
N ASP A 167 -10.71 10.87 -17.24
CA ASP A 167 -12.06 11.15 -16.78
C ASP A 167 -12.05 12.24 -15.69
N LYS A 168 -13.17 12.94 -15.56
CA LYS A 168 -13.42 13.97 -14.55
C LYS A 168 -13.32 13.42 -13.10
N ASN A 169 -13.41 12.11 -12.92
CA ASN A 169 -13.27 11.42 -11.64
C ASN A 169 -11.81 11.09 -11.31
N GLN A 170 -11.05 12.08 -10.86
CA GLN A 170 -9.67 11.90 -10.38
C GLN A 170 -9.56 10.93 -9.19
N HIS A 171 -10.68 10.57 -8.56
CA HIS A 171 -10.75 9.74 -7.35
C HIS A 171 -10.30 8.28 -7.58
N LEU A 172 -10.37 7.76 -8.80
CA LEU A 172 -9.99 6.37 -9.11
C LEU A 172 -8.50 6.16 -9.40
N ARG A 173 -7.67 7.17 -9.17
CA ARG A 173 -6.24 7.11 -9.50
C ARG A 173 -5.34 6.73 -8.35
N GLY A 174 -5.89 6.64 -7.14
CA GLY A 174 -5.14 6.31 -5.94
C GLY A 174 -4.55 4.91 -5.97
N PRO A 175 -3.49 4.65 -5.18
CA PRO A 175 -2.86 3.34 -5.07
C PRO A 175 -3.82 2.27 -4.53
N GLU A 176 -4.87 2.65 -3.81
CA GLU A 176 -5.92 1.77 -3.28
C GLU A 176 -6.76 1.10 -4.38
N TYR A 177 -6.80 1.68 -5.59
CA TYR A 177 -7.54 1.12 -6.72
C TYR A 177 -6.69 0.27 -7.66
N ALA A 178 -5.39 0.13 -7.42
CA ALA A 178 -4.45 -0.53 -8.33
C ALA A 178 -4.88 -1.96 -8.67
N THR A 179 -5.25 -2.75 -7.67
CA THR A 179 -5.67 -4.15 -7.83
C THR A 179 -7.02 -4.24 -8.57
N SER A 180 -8.00 -3.42 -8.21
CA SER A 180 -9.33 -3.42 -8.87
C SER A 180 -9.23 -3.04 -10.34
N ILE A 181 -8.45 -2.02 -10.68
CA ILE A 181 -8.22 -1.58 -12.06
C ILE A 181 -7.44 -2.65 -12.83
N GLY A 182 -6.45 -3.27 -12.23
CA GLY A 182 -5.69 -4.35 -12.84
C GLY A 182 -6.56 -5.56 -13.20
N LEU A 183 -7.46 -5.97 -12.31
CA LEU A 183 -8.43 -7.05 -12.56
C LEU A 183 -9.41 -6.70 -13.67
N LEU A 184 -9.93 -5.47 -13.68
CA LEU A 184 -10.82 -5.01 -14.75
C LEU A 184 -10.12 -5.05 -16.11
N MET A 185 -8.90 -4.56 -16.19
CA MET A 185 -8.11 -4.56 -17.43
C MET A 185 -7.84 -5.97 -17.94
N GLU A 186 -7.49 -6.90 -17.05
CA GLU A 186 -7.26 -8.29 -17.45
C GLU A 186 -8.55 -8.96 -17.94
N SER A 187 -9.68 -8.67 -17.29
CA SER A 187 -11.01 -9.14 -17.74
C SER A 187 -11.35 -8.65 -19.15
N LEU A 188 -11.07 -7.40 -19.47
CA LEU A 188 -11.27 -6.84 -20.81
C LEU A 188 -10.38 -7.53 -21.86
N LYS A 189 -9.11 -7.76 -21.56
CA LYS A 189 -8.19 -8.49 -22.46
C LYS A 189 -8.65 -9.92 -22.73
N ILE A 190 -9.18 -10.62 -21.72
CA ILE A 190 -9.72 -11.99 -21.87
C ILE A 190 -10.96 -11.98 -22.75
N ARG A 191 -11.86 -11.01 -22.54
CA ARG A 191 -13.07 -10.84 -23.35
C ARG A 191 -12.72 -10.62 -24.81
N ASP A 192 -11.78 -9.75 -25.11
CA ASP A 192 -11.40 -9.39 -26.48
C ASP A 192 -10.65 -10.52 -27.20
N LYS A 193 -10.10 -11.49 -26.45
CA LYS A 193 -9.46 -12.70 -27.01
C LYS A 193 -10.43 -13.84 -27.30
N LYS A 194 -11.67 -13.82 -26.79
CA LYS A 194 -12.68 -14.85 -27.12
C LYS A 194 -13.22 -14.58 -28.51
N PRO A 195 -13.15 -15.56 -29.44
CA PRO A 195 -13.82 -15.43 -30.75
C PRO A 195 -15.33 -15.24 -30.51
N VAL A 196 -15.92 -14.27 -31.20
CA VAL A 196 -17.38 -14.10 -31.24
C VAL A 196 -17.95 -15.39 -31.76
N ALA A 197 -18.68 -16.14 -30.92
CA ALA A 197 -19.40 -17.32 -31.38
C ALA A 197 -20.37 -16.86 -32.49
N GLN A 198 -20.15 -17.35 -33.70
CA GLN A 198 -21.09 -17.14 -34.79
C GLN A 198 -22.38 -17.79 -34.35
N VAL A 199 -23.42 -16.99 -34.18
CA VAL A 199 -24.79 -17.48 -34.05
C VAL A 199 -25.14 -18.05 -35.41
N GLU A 200 -25.10 -19.39 -35.56
CA GLU A 200 -25.69 -20.06 -36.69
C GLU A 200 -27.20 -19.81 -36.64
N GLU A 201 -27.68 -18.93 -37.49
CA GLU A 201 -29.10 -18.84 -37.82
C GLU A 201 -29.48 -20.18 -38.48
N LYS A 202 -30.18 -21.04 -37.74
CA LYS A 202 -30.88 -22.20 -38.32
C LYS A 202 -32.06 -21.67 -39.13
N GLN A 203 -31.94 -21.79 -40.45
CA GLN A 203 -33.07 -21.75 -41.38
C GLN A 203 -33.98 -22.95 -41.18
#